data_74dd0d73e9e28ca8c04892979f004c1a
#
_entry.id   74dd0d73e9e28ca8c04892979f004c1a
#
_cell.length_a   1.000
_cell.length_b   1.000
_cell.length_c   1.000
_cell.angle_alpha   90.00
_cell.angle_beta   90.00
_cell.angle_gamma   90.00
#
_symmetry.space_group_name_H-M   'P 1'
#
loop_
_entity.id
_entity.type
_entity.pdbx_description
1 polymer ?
#
loop_
_entity_poly.entity_id
_entity_poly.type
_entity_poly.pdbx_seq_one_letter_code
_entity_poly.pdbx_strand_id
1 'polypeptide(L)'
;MRKIITSLIITSALLQAQEINNEKFQLIAKDIDSKDKVITAVGDVVIYSPTYYLSADKIIFDQDNETFELFDNVLIIKDNNIQTQSNYAFVDLKNDVSKQYPTFLYENSSNIWVNTKESNKNKELVDLESSIISSCDCEDPVWSIRASSMDYDTEKMWINTYNSRLYVKDVPVFYTPYFGFPTDNTRRTGLLIPTIGYSGGEGFRYSQPIFFAPADNYDFELIPQIRTNRGEGAYGIYRYADSPDSMLKIKTGYFNEKSSYMDEEGLKNSEDYGADLEYTRRNLFATKNEHQDGIYVLARYLNDVQYNNLDDSSYSINTDKKVESKFNYFYNTSDYYAGTYARYYIDTSRNATTKEMVSNNETLQELPQVHLHSYNKELLDTLVILWMLNT
;
A
#
# COMPACT_ATOMS: atom_id res chain seq x y z
N MET A 1 -13.37 52.55 40.74
CA MET A 1 -12.31 51.71 40.16
C MET A 1 -12.61 51.52 38.68
N ARG A 2 -12.01 52.34 37.83
CA ARG A 2 -12.16 52.28 36.37
C ARG A 2 -11.04 51.37 35.85
N LYS A 3 -11.41 50.23 35.27
CA LYS A 3 -10.48 49.40 34.50
C LYS A 3 -10.29 50.05 33.13
N ILE A 4 -9.08 50.49 32.88
CA ILE A 4 -8.60 50.97 31.58
C ILE A 4 -8.36 49.72 30.74
N ILE A 5 -9.20 49.55 29.71
CA ILE A 5 -8.95 48.55 28.64
C ILE A 5 -7.96 49.19 27.69
N THR A 6 -6.71 48.75 27.78
CA THR A 6 -5.67 49.15 26.83
C THR A 6 -5.94 48.39 25.53
N SER A 7 -6.45 49.11 24.55
CA SER A 7 -6.61 48.64 23.18
C SER A 7 -5.23 48.34 22.59
N LEU A 8 -4.96 47.08 22.30
CA LEU A 8 -3.73 46.65 21.62
C LEU A 8 -3.86 47.10 20.16
N ILE A 9 -3.14 48.12 19.80
CA ILE A 9 -2.99 48.55 18.40
C ILE A 9 -2.05 47.54 17.76
N ILE A 10 -2.62 46.66 16.96
CA ILE A 10 -1.85 45.76 16.04
C ILE A 10 -1.32 46.67 14.94
N THR A 11 -0.10 47.09 15.06
CA THR A 11 0.63 47.75 13.97
C THR A 11 1.01 46.63 12.99
N SER A 12 0.14 46.38 12.00
CA SER A 12 0.52 45.59 10.83
C SER A 12 1.52 46.42 10.01
N ALA A 13 2.80 46.24 10.30
CA ALA A 13 3.84 46.68 9.40
C ALA A 13 3.76 45.79 8.16
N LEU A 14 3.08 46.29 7.13
CA LEU A 14 3.19 45.75 5.76
C LEU A 14 4.63 46.05 5.29
N LEU A 15 5.58 45.21 5.71
CA LEU A 15 6.84 45.10 5.05
C LEU A 15 6.55 44.55 3.66
N GLN A 16 6.92 45.31 2.62
CA GLN A 16 6.99 44.81 1.25
C GLN A 16 8.05 43.71 1.27
N ALA A 17 7.59 42.46 1.48
CA ALA A 17 8.42 41.30 1.32
C ALA A 17 8.85 41.22 -0.15
N GLN A 18 10.12 41.18 -0.35
CA GLN A 18 10.72 40.84 -1.65
C GLN A 18 10.18 39.46 -2.02
N GLU A 19 9.76 39.27 -3.27
CA GLU A 19 9.20 38.01 -3.75
C GLU A 19 10.27 36.92 -3.69
N ILE A 20 10.23 36.10 -2.68
CA ILE A 20 10.97 34.85 -2.60
C ILE A 20 10.04 33.82 -3.23
N ASN A 21 10.38 33.29 -4.38
CA ASN A 21 9.54 32.30 -5.11
C ASN A 21 8.08 32.72 -5.33
N ASN A 22 7.77 34.01 -5.49
CA ASN A 22 6.44 34.58 -5.57
C ASN A 22 5.55 34.44 -4.32
N GLU A 23 6.06 33.99 -3.17
CA GLU A 23 5.28 33.90 -1.94
C GLU A 23 5.46 35.14 -1.06
N LYS A 24 4.35 35.67 -0.56
CA LYS A 24 4.32 36.75 0.42
C LYS A 24 4.18 36.18 1.82
N PHE A 25 5.17 36.45 2.68
CA PHE A 25 5.13 36.09 4.09
C PHE A 25 4.53 37.24 4.91
N GLN A 26 3.71 36.88 5.89
CA GLN A 26 3.18 37.81 6.88
C GLN A 26 3.78 37.45 8.24
N LEU A 27 4.34 38.45 8.94
CA LEU A 27 4.98 38.30 10.25
C LEU A 27 4.11 38.96 11.33
N ILE A 28 3.87 38.23 12.41
CA ILE A 28 3.19 38.71 13.63
C ILE A 28 4.11 38.39 14.82
N ALA A 29 4.35 39.38 15.70
CA ALA A 29 5.11 39.19 16.94
C ALA A 29 4.72 40.27 17.94
N LYS A 30 5.13 40.10 19.21
CA LYS A 30 4.97 41.15 20.25
C LYS A 30 5.92 42.31 20.01
N ASP A 31 7.19 41.99 19.74
CA ASP A 31 8.25 42.97 19.50
C ASP A 31 8.96 42.64 18.19
N ILE A 32 9.17 43.64 17.35
CA ILE A 32 9.88 43.50 16.07
C ILE A 32 10.93 44.60 15.99
N ASP A 33 12.20 44.23 15.81
CA ASP A 33 13.32 45.14 15.54
C ASP A 33 13.87 44.81 14.12
N SER A 34 14.24 45.83 13.39
CA SER A 34 14.83 45.69 12.05
C SER A 34 16.04 46.56 11.92
N LYS A 35 17.20 45.93 11.68
CA LYS A 35 18.49 46.60 11.51
C LYS A 35 19.25 45.91 10.39
N ASP A 36 19.79 46.70 9.46
CA ASP A 36 20.67 46.24 8.37
C ASP A 36 20.07 45.03 7.59
N LYS A 37 18.75 45.07 7.28
CA LYS A 37 18.00 44.02 6.63
C LYS A 37 17.85 42.70 7.43
N VAL A 38 18.26 42.68 8.67
CA VAL A 38 17.95 41.58 9.60
C VAL A 38 16.77 42.01 10.45
N ILE A 39 15.73 41.16 10.43
CA ILE A 39 14.52 41.33 11.24
C ILE A 39 14.61 40.36 12.42
N THR A 40 14.54 40.88 13.63
CA THR A 40 14.42 40.10 14.86
C THR A 40 13.03 40.27 15.42
N ALA A 41 12.29 39.19 15.52
CA ALA A 41 10.96 39.16 16.12
C ALA A 41 10.99 38.32 17.40
N VAL A 42 10.35 38.79 18.46
CA VAL A 42 10.32 38.14 19.78
C VAL A 42 8.90 38.14 20.35
N GLY A 43 8.56 37.04 21.00
CA GLY A 43 7.31 36.83 21.72
C GLY A 43 6.16 36.37 20.83
N ASP A 44 5.83 35.08 20.93
CA ASP A 44 4.75 34.41 20.19
C ASP A 44 4.81 34.73 18.68
N VAL A 45 6.00 34.55 18.10
CA VAL A 45 6.25 34.89 16.70
C VAL A 45 5.55 33.91 15.78
N VAL A 46 4.85 34.44 14.79
CA VAL A 46 4.21 33.66 13.73
C VAL A 46 4.54 34.27 12.38
N ILE A 47 5.03 33.44 11.46
CA ILE A 47 5.20 33.77 10.05
C ILE A 47 4.33 32.81 9.23
N TYR A 48 3.54 33.31 8.31
CA TYR A 48 2.71 32.47 7.46
C TYR A 48 2.66 32.94 6.02
N SER A 49 2.53 31.98 5.13
CA SER A 49 2.29 32.11 3.69
C SER A 49 1.24 31.08 3.26
N PRO A 50 0.83 31.01 1.99
CA PRO A 50 -0.05 29.94 1.51
C PRO A 50 0.51 28.53 1.72
N THR A 51 1.83 28.35 1.71
CA THR A 51 2.50 27.02 1.80
C THR A 51 3.17 26.76 3.14
N TYR A 52 3.54 27.83 3.90
CA TYR A 52 4.27 27.72 5.15
C TYR A 52 3.57 28.40 6.32
N TYR A 53 3.61 27.74 7.46
CA TYR A 53 3.35 28.30 8.77
C TYR A 53 4.55 28.02 9.66
N LEU A 54 5.16 29.08 10.21
CA LEU A 54 6.31 29.00 11.11
C LEU A 54 5.93 29.69 12.42
N SER A 55 6.19 29.08 13.57
CA SER A 55 6.11 29.77 14.85
C SER A 55 7.24 29.41 15.77
N ALA A 56 7.64 30.37 16.64
CA ALA A 56 8.67 30.20 17.64
C ALA A 56 8.59 31.31 18.69
N ASP A 57 9.32 31.20 19.81
CA ASP A 57 9.42 32.28 20.78
C ASP A 57 10.22 33.46 20.24
N LYS A 58 11.21 33.18 19.40
CA LYS A 58 12.04 34.18 18.71
C LYS A 58 12.37 33.70 17.28
N ILE A 59 12.31 34.62 16.32
CA ILE A 59 12.74 34.39 14.93
C ILE A 59 13.65 35.52 14.49
N ILE A 60 14.77 35.16 13.86
CA ILE A 60 15.67 36.07 13.18
C ILE A 60 15.59 35.77 11.70
N PHE A 61 15.30 36.78 10.89
CA PHE A 61 15.22 36.68 9.44
C PHE A 61 16.24 37.60 8.78
N ASP A 62 17.18 37.02 8.04
CA ASP A 62 18.12 37.74 7.20
C ASP A 62 17.57 37.84 5.77
N GLN A 63 17.23 39.05 5.34
CA GLN A 63 16.62 39.30 4.04
C GLN A 63 17.59 39.15 2.87
N ASP A 64 18.89 39.38 3.07
CA ASP A 64 19.89 39.27 2.00
C ASP A 64 20.23 37.80 1.71
N ASN A 65 20.29 36.98 2.75
CA ASN A 65 20.59 35.56 2.66
C ASN A 65 19.35 34.69 2.51
N GLU A 66 18.15 35.23 2.77
CA GLU A 66 16.87 34.51 2.76
C GLU A 66 16.86 33.37 3.80
N THR A 67 17.46 33.60 4.98
CA THR A 67 17.58 32.61 6.04
C THR A 67 16.76 32.96 7.25
N PHE A 68 16.18 31.93 7.88
CA PHE A 68 15.48 32.02 9.16
C PHE A 68 16.23 31.25 10.23
N GLU A 69 16.39 31.84 11.41
CA GLU A 69 16.74 31.14 12.64
C GLU A 69 15.58 31.24 13.62
N LEU A 70 15.09 30.10 14.08
CA LEU A 70 13.95 29.97 14.97
C LEU A 70 14.44 29.35 16.30
N PHE A 71 14.02 29.96 17.41
CA PHE A 71 14.47 29.57 18.74
C PHE A 71 13.26 29.32 19.64
N ASP A 72 13.30 28.21 20.34
CA ASP A 72 12.36 27.74 21.35
C ASP A 72 10.91 27.59 20.85
N ASN A 73 10.27 26.50 21.22
CA ASN A 73 8.89 26.16 20.82
C ASN A 73 8.63 26.26 19.30
N VAL A 74 9.62 25.82 18.52
CA VAL A 74 9.56 25.92 17.05
C VAL A 74 8.53 24.95 16.51
N LEU A 75 7.60 25.47 15.70
CA LEU A 75 6.64 24.70 14.89
C LEU A 75 6.74 25.17 13.44
N ILE A 76 6.97 24.22 12.53
CA ILE A 76 6.96 24.47 11.08
C ILE A 76 5.92 23.54 10.46
N ILE A 77 5.00 24.11 9.69
CA ILE A 77 4.04 23.35 8.88
C ILE A 77 4.24 23.75 7.43
N LYS A 78 4.44 22.74 6.56
CA LYS A 78 4.60 22.91 5.12
C LYS A 78 3.46 22.20 4.38
N ASP A 79 2.86 22.89 3.41
CA ASP A 79 1.80 22.39 2.53
C ASP A 79 0.62 21.73 3.29
N ASN A 80 0.41 22.11 4.55
CA ASN A 80 -0.55 21.51 5.48
C ASN A 80 -0.42 19.97 5.62
N ASN A 81 0.71 19.41 5.22
CA ASN A 81 0.99 17.96 5.22
C ASN A 81 2.13 17.57 6.15
N ILE A 82 3.25 18.31 6.12
CA ILE A 82 4.41 18.02 6.95
C ILE A 82 4.44 19.02 8.11
N GLN A 83 4.47 18.51 9.31
CA GLN A 83 4.58 19.29 10.54
C GLN A 83 5.85 18.88 11.28
N THR A 84 6.70 19.87 11.66
CA THR A 84 7.85 19.63 12.52
C THR A 84 7.80 20.47 13.78
N GLN A 85 8.23 19.88 14.89
CA GLN A 85 8.41 20.56 16.17
C GLN A 85 9.84 20.39 16.64
N SER A 86 10.49 21.48 17.12
CA SER A 86 11.86 21.48 17.58
C SER A 86 12.12 22.59 18.59
N ASN A 87 13.30 22.57 19.22
CA ASN A 87 13.75 23.69 20.06
C ASN A 87 14.52 24.72 19.25
N TYR A 88 15.14 24.29 18.15
CA TYR A 88 15.87 25.17 17.24
C TYR A 88 15.61 24.72 15.80
N ALA A 89 15.48 25.71 14.91
CA ALA A 89 15.48 25.47 13.47
C ALA A 89 16.27 26.59 12.75
N PHE A 90 17.06 26.16 11.77
CA PHE A 90 17.64 27.01 10.74
C PHE A 90 17.03 26.63 9.40
N VAL A 91 16.60 27.61 8.61
CA VAL A 91 16.00 27.41 7.29
C VAL A 91 16.61 28.39 6.32
N ASP A 92 17.23 27.89 5.26
CA ASP A 92 17.75 28.63 4.11
C ASP A 92 16.83 28.36 2.92
N LEU A 93 16.00 29.33 2.58
CA LEU A 93 15.00 29.21 1.50
C LEU A 93 15.65 29.20 0.13
N LYS A 94 16.77 29.94 -0.04
CA LYS A 94 17.46 30.09 -1.30
C LYS A 94 18.14 28.81 -1.75
N ASN A 95 18.70 28.04 -0.82
CA ASN A 95 19.42 26.81 -1.10
C ASN A 95 18.60 25.56 -0.78
N ASP A 96 17.39 25.71 -0.25
CA ASP A 96 16.51 24.64 0.25
C ASP A 96 17.22 23.73 1.28
N VAL A 97 17.87 24.36 2.26
CA VAL A 97 18.58 23.70 3.36
C VAL A 97 17.86 24.01 4.66
N SER A 98 17.71 23.01 5.52
CA SER A 98 17.24 23.23 6.88
C SER A 98 17.93 22.31 7.88
N LYS A 99 18.05 22.79 9.12
CA LYS A 99 18.59 22.05 10.25
C LYS A 99 17.67 22.25 11.45
N GLN A 100 17.32 21.16 12.14
CA GLN A 100 16.43 21.21 13.31
C GLN A 100 16.93 20.23 14.38
N TYR A 101 16.79 20.61 15.66
CA TYR A 101 17.14 19.70 16.77
C TYR A 101 16.48 20.12 18.11
N PRO A 102 16.09 19.14 18.98
CA PRO A 102 15.65 17.83 18.57
C PRO A 102 14.41 17.98 17.67
N THR A 103 14.07 17.00 16.86
CA THR A 103 12.98 17.17 15.91
C THR A 103 11.96 16.06 16.07
N PHE A 104 10.69 16.44 16.20
CA PHE A 104 9.54 15.59 15.98
C PHE A 104 8.92 15.98 14.63
N LEU A 105 8.82 15.04 13.71
CA LEU A 105 8.24 15.21 12.39
C LEU A 105 6.98 14.35 12.29
N TYR A 106 5.90 14.91 11.75
CA TYR A 106 4.67 14.20 11.44
C TYR A 106 4.24 14.48 10.00
N GLU A 107 3.92 13.42 9.27
CA GLU A 107 3.39 13.51 7.91
C GLU A 107 1.92 13.05 7.88
N ASN A 108 1.03 13.96 7.53
CA ASN A 108 -0.42 13.78 7.58
C ASN A 108 -0.92 12.72 6.58
N SER A 109 -0.33 12.68 5.38
CA SER A 109 -0.78 11.81 4.28
C SER A 109 -0.53 10.33 4.56
N SER A 110 0.55 10.00 5.25
CA SER A 110 0.96 8.63 5.60
C SER A 110 0.68 8.25 7.05
N ASN A 111 0.28 9.22 7.91
CA ASN A 111 0.20 9.07 9.36
C ASN A 111 1.51 8.58 9.99
N ILE A 112 2.64 8.88 9.37
CA ILE A 112 3.96 8.51 9.89
C ILE A 112 4.51 9.66 10.72
N TRP A 113 5.06 9.33 11.89
CA TRP A 113 5.84 10.27 12.68
C TRP A 113 7.26 9.77 12.90
N VAL A 114 8.18 10.72 13.00
CA VAL A 114 9.59 10.48 13.27
C VAL A 114 10.02 11.37 14.43
N ASN A 115 10.64 10.77 15.45
CA ASN A 115 11.33 11.48 16.51
C ASN A 115 12.83 11.28 16.33
N THR A 116 13.59 12.36 16.17
CA THR A 116 15.01 12.33 15.87
C THR A 116 15.79 13.33 16.72
N LYS A 117 17.05 13.02 17.01
CA LYS A 117 17.93 13.92 17.74
C LYS A 117 18.29 15.14 16.90
N GLU A 118 18.50 14.96 15.61
CA GLU A 118 18.84 16.01 14.66
C GLU A 118 18.30 15.65 13.28
N SER A 119 17.76 16.63 12.58
CA SER A 119 17.32 16.56 11.20
C SER A 119 18.06 17.60 10.37
N ASN A 120 18.73 17.16 9.30
CA ASN A 120 19.43 18.00 8.33
C ASN A 120 18.85 17.77 6.95
N LYS A 121 18.18 18.77 6.39
CA LYS A 121 17.67 18.75 5.01
C LYS A 121 18.62 19.48 4.09
N ASN A 122 18.93 18.85 2.97
CA ASN A 122 19.65 19.47 1.86
C ASN A 122 18.90 19.11 0.55
N LYS A 123 18.13 20.05 0.04
CA LYS A 123 17.20 19.85 -1.08
C LYS A 123 16.25 18.69 -0.80
N GLU A 124 16.30 17.64 -1.62
CA GLU A 124 15.42 16.49 -1.54
C GLU A 124 15.82 15.48 -0.46
N LEU A 125 17.05 15.58 0.07
CA LEU A 125 17.56 14.63 1.08
C LEU A 125 17.43 15.18 2.49
N VAL A 126 16.90 14.35 3.38
CA VAL A 126 16.78 14.63 4.82
C VAL A 126 17.50 13.55 5.60
N ASP A 127 18.60 13.93 6.26
CA ASP A 127 19.35 13.06 7.16
C ASP A 127 18.78 13.18 8.58
N LEU A 128 18.54 12.04 9.23
CA LEU A 128 17.94 11.93 10.55
C LEU A 128 18.82 11.09 11.46
N GLU A 129 19.30 11.67 12.57
CA GLU A 129 20.21 11.00 13.51
C GLU A 129 19.47 10.39 14.70
N SER A 130 19.75 9.14 15.04
CA SER A 130 19.18 8.44 16.23
C SER A 130 17.66 8.51 16.26
N SER A 131 17.03 7.94 15.25
CA SER A 131 15.62 8.18 14.98
C SER A 131 14.72 7.03 15.41
N ILE A 132 13.48 7.38 15.77
CA ILE A 132 12.37 6.46 16.04
C ILE A 132 11.26 6.82 15.06
N ILE A 133 10.75 5.83 14.34
CA ILE A 133 9.63 5.97 13.40
C ILE A 133 8.50 5.03 13.77
N SER A 134 7.26 5.50 13.67
CA SER A 134 6.04 4.71 13.80
C SER A 134 4.87 5.39 13.07
N SER A 135 3.79 4.64 12.88
CA SER A 135 2.47 5.17 12.44
C SER A 135 1.38 5.00 13.51
N CYS A 136 1.76 4.62 14.73
CA CYS A 136 0.83 4.56 15.85
C CYS A 136 0.56 5.98 16.38
N ASP A 137 -0.73 6.30 16.55
CA ASP A 137 -1.19 7.58 17.10
C ASP A 137 -1.27 7.53 18.64
N CYS A 138 -0.15 7.20 19.30
CA CYS A 138 -0.09 7.09 20.76
C CYS A 138 1.32 7.39 21.29
N GLU A 139 1.41 7.89 22.52
CA GLU A 139 2.69 8.14 23.20
C GLU A 139 3.48 6.85 23.40
N ASP A 140 2.80 5.70 23.52
CA ASP A 140 3.39 4.37 23.67
C ASP A 140 3.05 3.51 22.43
N PRO A 141 3.82 3.62 21.33
CA PRO A 141 3.51 2.97 20.08
C PRO A 141 3.57 1.44 20.22
N VAL A 142 2.52 0.77 19.71
CA VAL A 142 2.48 -0.71 19.68
C VAL A 142 3.65 -1.27 18.90
N TRP A 143 4.10 -0.57 17.85
CA TRP A 143 5.32 -0.90 17.12
C TRP A 143 6.14 0.35 16.82
N SER A 144 7.46 0.22 16.77
CA SER A 144 8.37 1.27 16.33
C SER A 144 9.61 0.69 15.67
N ILE A 145 10.18 1.42 14.73
CA ILE A 145 11.51 1.15 14.18
C ILE A 145 12.47 2.17 14.79
N ARG A 146 13.52 1.69 15.48
CA ARG A 146 14.58 2.53 16.05
C ARG A 146 15.85 2.28 15.26
N ALA A 147 16.41 3.34 14.66
CA ALA A 147 17.59 3.29 13.82
C ALA A 147 18.68 4.23 14.32
N SER A 148 19.95 3.89 14.02
CA SER A 148 21.08 4.78 14.33
C SER A 148 21.09 6.03 13.45
N SER A 149 20.67 5.88 12.19
CA SER A 149 20.45 6.96 11.23
C SER A 149 19.40 6.56 10.22
N MET A 150 18.76 7.55 9.61
CA MET A 150 17.82 7.40 8.50
C MET A 150 18.09 8.48 7.46
N ASP A 151 17.92 8.15 6.18
CA ASP A 151 17.94 9.10 5.07
C ASP A 151 16.54 9.08 4.42
N TYR A 152 15.92 10.23 4.29
CA TYR A 152 14.64 10.37 3.60
C TYR A 152 14.85 11.16 2.30
N ASP A 153 14.61 10.50 1.17
CA ASP A 153 14.55 11.12 -0.15
C ASP A 153 13.11 11.56 -0.43
N THR A 154 12.86 12.86 -0.35
CA THR A 154 11.51 13.43 -0.48
C THR A 154 10.98 13.41 -1.91
N GLU A 155 11.85 13.36 -2.93
CA GLU A 155 11.46 13.22 -4.33
C GLU A 155 11.05 11.77 -4.65
N LYS A 156 11.86 10.81 -4.19
CA LYS A 156 11.55 9.38 -4.38
C LYS A 156 10.54 8.85 -3.37
N MET A 157 10.18 9.63 -2.37
CA MET A 157 9.31 9.20 -1.26
C MET A 157 9.81 7.88 -0.63
N TRP A 158 11.12 7.86 -0.27
CA TRP A 158 11.81 6.66 0.16
C TRP A 158 12.65 6.92 1.40
N ILE A 159 12.47 6.10 2.43
CA ILE A 159 13.29 6.12 3.65
C ILE A 159 14.26 4.95 3.64
N ASN A 160 15.55 5.22 3.86
CA ASN A 160 16.56 4.24 4.20
C ASN A 160 16.82 4.32 5.70
N THR A 161 16.94 3.17 6.34
CA THR A 161 17.25 3.09 7.78
C THR A 161 18.45 2.19 8.01
N TYR A 162 19.31 2.56 8.93
CA TYR A 162 20.55 1.84 9.23
C TYR A 162 20.60 1.37 10.68
N ASN A 163 21.09 0.14 10.89
CA ASN A 163 21.13 -0.54 12.18
C ASN A 163 19.76 -0.55 12.88
N SER A 164 18.75 -0.89 12.11
CA SER A 164 17.35 -0.77 12.52
C SER A 164 16.93 -1.94 13.40
N ARG A 165 16.17 -1.62 14.43
CA ARG A 165 15.50 -2.60 15.29
C ARG A 165 14.01 -2.34 15.27
N LEU A 166 13.24 -3.38 14.96
CA LEU A 166 11.79 -3.36 15.12
C LEU A 166 11.46 -3.69 16.57
N TYR A 167 10.67 -2.85 17.17
CA TYR A 167 10.12 -3.05 18.51
C TYR A 167 8.62 -3.31 18.43
N VAL A 168 8.15 -4.24 19.25
CA VAL A 168 6.74 -4.39 19.61
C VAL A 168 6.65 -3.95 21.07
N LYS A 169 6.05 -2.79 21.30
CA LYS A 169 6.21 -2.01 22.54
C LYS A 169 7.70 -1.79 22.82
N ASP A 170 8.20 -2.21 23.97
CA ASP A 170 9.60 -2.06 24.35
C ASP A 170 10.46 -3.30 24.07
N VAL A 171 9.92 -4.34 23.44
CA VAL A 171 10.63 -5.57 23.14
C VAL A 171 11.21 -5.51 21.72
N PRO A 172 12.53 -5.59 21.54
CA PRO A 172 13.12 -5.69 20.20
C PRO A 172 12.87 -7.09 19.65
N VAL A 173 12.14 -7.18 18.54
CA VAL A 173 11.75 -8.45 17.92
C VAL A 173 12.53 -8.78 16.65
N PHE A 174 13.13 -7.78 16.01
CA PHE A 174 13.91 -7.96 14.78
C PHE A 174 15.02 -6.92 14.68
N TYR A 175 16.14 -7.30 14.07
CA TYR A 175 17.27 -6.42 13.75
C TYR A 175 17.67 -6.59 12.29
N THR A 176 17.95 -5.48 11.62
CA THR A 176 18.57 -5.47 10.31
C THR A 176 19.61 -4.36 10.20
N PRO A 177 20.76 -4.62 9.57
CA PRO A 177 21.77 -3.57 9.34
C PRO A 177 21.27 -2.48 8.37
N TYR A 178 20.38 -2.84 7.47
CA TYR A 178 19.76 -1.93 6.51
C TYR A 178 18.32 -2.33 6.25
N PHE A 179 17.42 -1.34 6.16
CA PHE A 179 16.04 -1.51 5.74
C PHE A 179 15.55 -0.24 5.06
N GLY A 180 15.03 -0.38 3.83
CA GLY A 180 14.45 0.74 3.08
C GLY A 180 13.00 0.47 2.73
N PHE A 181 12.16 1.51 2.77
CA PHE A 181 10.75 1.40 2.46
C PHE A 181 10.18 2.72 1.88
N PRO A 182 9.13 2.65 1.03
CA PRO A 182 8.45 3.82 0.52
C PRO A 182 7.55 4.45 1.58
N THR A 183 7.39 5.77 1.52
CA THR A 183 6.43 6.53 2.33
C THR A 183 5.12 6.79 1.61
N ASP A 184 5.05 6.48 0.31
CA ASP A 184 3.88 6.62 -0.54
C ASP A 184 3.27 5.25 -0.92
N ASN A 185 2.12 5.28 -1.59
CA ASN A 185 1.42 4.09 -2.07
C ASN A 185 1.80 3.71 -3.52
N THR A 186 2.89 4.26 -4.05
CA THR A 186 3.34 3.95 -5.42
C THR A 186 3.81 2.50 -5.49
N ARG A 187 3.39 1.81 -6.54
CA ARG A 187 3.80 0.41 -6.79
C ARG A 187 5.29 0.37 -7.12
N ARG A 188 6.07 -0.38 -6.33
CA ARG A 188 7.53 -0.49 -6.49
C ARG A 188 8.00 -1.92 -6.38
N THR A 189 9.04 -2.25 -7.14
CA THR A 189 9.74 -3.54 -6.98
C THR A 189 10.43 -3.60 -5.62
N GLY A 190 10.23 -4.72 -4.91
CA GLY A 190 10.84 -4.91 -3.59
C GLY A 190 10.37 -6.16 -2.86
N LEU A 191 10.90 -6.36 -1.67
CA LEU A 191 10.46 -7.40 -0.75
C LEU A 191 9.18 -6.95 -0.06
N LEU A 192 8.16 -7.78 -0.03
CA LEU A 192 6.97 -7.58 0.78
C LEU A 192 7.18 -8.19 2.18
N ILE A 193 6.23 -7.94 3.07
CA ILE A 193 6.28 -8.47 4.43
C ILE A 193 6.25 -10.01 4.38
N PRO A 194 7.23 -10.70 4.98
CA PRO A 194 7.25 -12.15 5.00
C PRO A 194 6.15 -12.72 5.88
N THR A 195 5.66 -13.90 5.53
CA THR A 195 4.79 -14.70 6.39
C THR A 195 5.63 -15.66 7.20
N ILE A 196 5.44 -15.64 8.51
CA ILE A 196 6.12 -16.50 9.47
C ILE A 196 5.06 -17.25 10.29
N GLY A 197 5.23 -18.55 10.43
CA GLY A 197 4.32 -19.39 11.20
C GLY A 197 4.98 -20.63 11.77
N TYR A 198 4.28 -21.34 12.64
CA TYR A 198 4.70 -22.61 13.17
C TYR A 198 3.50 -23.52 13.39
N SER A 199 3.63 -24.79 13.00
CA SER A 199 2.67 -25.83 13.34
C SER A 199 3.40 -27.12 13.76
N GLY A 200 2.74 -27.97 14.55
CA GLY A 200 3.36 -29.22 15.01
C GLY A 200 3.73 -30.16 13.87
N GLY A 201 2.91 -30.29 12.84
CA GLY A 201 3.13 -31.17 11.69
C GLY A 201 4.12 -30.57 10.68
N GLU A 202 3.91 -29.34 10.24
CA GLU A 202 4.74 -28.74 9.17
C GLU A 202 6.03 -28.07 9.66
N GLY A 203 6.16 -27.85 10.99
CA GLY A 203 7.29 -27.16 11.61
C GLY A 203 7.22 -25.64 11.45
N PHE A 204 8.40 -25.00 11.39
CA PHE A 204 8.53 -23.56 11.12
C PHE A 204 8.27 -23.31 9.64
N ARG A 205 7.41 -22.32 9.38
CA ARG A 205 7.07 -21.85 8.04
C ARG A 205 7.60 -20.44 7.82
N TYR A 206 8.24 -20.25 6.69
CA TYR A 206 8.69 -18.94 6.21
C TYR A 206 8.37 -18.81 4.72
N SER A 207 7.74 -17.70 4.33
CA SER A 207 7.58 -17.33 2.93
C SER A 207 7.90 -15.87 2.74
N GLN A 208 8.62 -15.56 1.65
CA GLN A 208 9.10 -14.22 1.34
C GLN A 208 8.56 -13.77 -0.01
N PRO A 209 7.45 -13.01 -0.06
CA PRO A 209 7.00 -12.45 -1.32
C PRO A 209 7.99 -11.41 -1.84
N ILE A 210 8.31 -11.49 -3.13
CA ILE A 210 9.15 -10.55 -3.88
C ILE A 210 8.29 -10.00 -5.00
N PHE A 211 8.02 -8.72 -4.93
CA PHE A 211 7.17 -8.02 -5.88
C PHE A 211 7.99 -7.31 -6.94
N PHE A 212 7.63 -7.47 -8.19
CA PHE A 212 8.23 -6.81 -9.35
C PHE A 212 7.16 -5.97 -10.06
N ALA A 213 7.36 -4.67 -10.13
CA ALA A 213 6.47 -3.70 -10.78
C ALA A 213 7.19 -3.01 -11.96
N PRO A 214 7.42 -3.71 -13.08
CA PRO A 214 8.17 -3.14 -14.22
C PRO A 214 7.35 -2.13 -15.02
N ALA A 215 6.03 -2.14 -14.91
CA ALA A 215 5.13 -1.17 -15.55
C ALA A 215 3.82 -1.01 -14.77
N ASP A 216 3.05 0.04 -15.10
CA ASP A 216 1.80 0.37 -14.42
C ASP A 216 0.70 -0.67 -14.67
N ASN A 217 0.74 -1.33 -15.81
CA ASN A 217 -0.30 -2.23 -16.28
C ASN A 217 0.00 -3.73 -16.07
N TYR A 218 1.19 -4.09 -15.59
CA TYR A 218 1.50 -5.46 -15.20
C TYR A 218 2.50 -5.54 -14.05
N ASP A 219 2.43 -6.62 -13.33
CA ASP A 219 3.37 -6.98 -12.26
C ASP A 219 3.55 -8.49 -12.16
N PHE A 220 4.59 -8.85 -11.43
CA PHE A 220 4.90 -10.22 -11.11
C PHE A 220 5.31 -10.32 -9.64
N GLU A 221 4.83 -11.36 -8.96
CA GLU A 221 5.17 -11.66 -7.58
C GLU A 221 5.71 -13.10 -7.50
N LEU A 222 6.88 -13.27 -6.91
CA LEU A 222 7.49 -14.58 -6.63
C LEU A 222 7.47 -14.81 -5.12
N ILE A 223 6.95 -15.95 -4.69
CA ILE A 223 6.76 -16.28 -3.27
C ILE A 223 7.48 -17.61 -2.96
N PRO A 224 8.81 -17.61 -2.79
CA PRO A 224 9.52 -18.77 -2.25
C PRO A 224 9.07 -19.05 -0.82
N GLN A 225 8.91 -20.32 -0.47
CA GLN A 225 8.53 -20.77 0.85
C GLN A 225 9.27 -22.01 1.31
N ILE A 226 9.46 -22.13 2.61
CA ILE A 226 9.98 -23.32 3.27
C ILE A 226 9.11 -23.66 4.49
N ARG A 227 8.88 -24.97 4.69
CA ARG A 227 8.24 -25.55 5.87
C ARG A 227 9.17 -26.64 6.40
N THR A 228 9.77 -26.41 7.56
CA THR A 228 10.95 -27.18 7.99
C THR A 228 10.72 -28.68 8.10
N ASN A 229 9.53 -29.13 8.47
CA ASN A 229 9.21 -30.56 8.52
C ASN A 229 8.60 -31.08 7.21
N ARG A 230 7.99 -30.21 6.40
CA ARG A 230 7.23 -30.59 5.21
C ARG A 230 8.03 -30.52 3.91
N GLY A 231 8.66 -29.38 3.61
CA GLY A 231 9.36 -29.23 2.34
C GLY A 231 9.61 -27.78 1.94
N GLU A 232 9.82 -27.56 0.64
CA GLU A 232 10.12 -26.24 0.07
C GLU A 232 9.53 -26.08 -1.33
N GLY A 233 9.28 -24.84 -1.73
CA GLY A 233 8.71 -24.53 -3.03
C GLY A 233 8.58 -23.04 -3.29
N ALA A 234 7.87 -22.70 -4.36
CA ALA A 234 7.58 -21.31 -4.69
C ALA A 234 6.26 -21.18 -5.46
N TYR A 235 5.60 -20.03 -5.29
CA TYR A 235 4.49 -19.56 -6.12
C TYR A 235 4.92 -18.36 -6.95
N GLY A 236 4.35 -18.26 -8.16
CA GLY A 236 4.45 -17.09 -9.03
C GLY A 236 3.05 -16.57 -9.32
N ILE A 237 2.87 -15.26 -9.21
CA ILE A 237 1.61 -14.57 -9.53
C ILE A 237 1.93 -13.49 -10.56
N TYR A 238 1.31 -13.58 -11.73
CA TYR A 238 1.39 -12.56 -12.78
C TYR A 238 0.03 -11.86 -12.88
N ARG A 239 0.04 -10.51 -12.92
CA ARG A 239 -1.16 -9.69 -13.10
C ARG A 239 -0.94 -8.75 -14.27
N TYR A 240 -1.97 -8.61 -15.11
CA TYR A 240 -1.95 -7.74 -16.27
C TYR A 240 -3.33 -7.10 -16.50
N ALA A 241 -3.35 -5.82 -16.83
CA ALA A 241 -4.52 -5.08 -17.23
C ALA A 241 -4.21 -4.29 -18.51
N ASP A 242 -4.98 -4.51 -19.57
CA ASP A 242 -4.85 -3.75 -20.83
C ASP A 242 -5.81 -2.54 -20.88
N SER A 243 -6.75 -2.48 -19.94
CA SER A 243 -7.69 -1.37 -19.78
C SER A 243 -8.16 -1.29 -18.32
N PRO A 244 -8.82 -0.20 -17.89
CA PRO A 244 -9.43 -0.09 -16.57
C PRO A 244 -10.51 -1.16 -16.30
N ASP A 245 -11.08 -1.74 -17.36
CA ASP A 245 -12.16 -2.71 -17.32
C ASP A 245 -11.67 -4.17 -17.47
N SER A 246 -10.37 -4.39 -17.47
CA SER A 246 -9.76 -5.72 -17.63
C SER A 246 -8.79 -6.08 -16.51
N MET A 247 -8.73 -7.37 -16.19
CA MET A 247 -7.74 -7.94 -15.29
C MET A 247 -7.47 -9.39 -15.67
N LEU A 248 -6.20 -9.70 -15.93
CA LEU A 248 -5.69 -11.05 -16.02
C LEU A 248 -4.83 -11.33 -14.78
N LYS A 249 -5.10 -12.45 -14.12
CA LYS A 249 -4.25 -12.98 -13.04
C LYS A 249 -3.91 -14.42 -13.36
N ILE A 250 -2.63 -14.73 -13.38
CA ILE A 250 -2.13 -16.09 -13.52
C ILE A 250 -1.34 -16.41 -12.25
N LYS A 251 -1.70 -17.49 -11.59
CA LYS A 251 -0.96 -18.03 -10.45
C LYS A 251 -0.49 -19.43 -10.80
N THR A 252 0.75 -19.74 -10.52
CA THR A 252 1.31 -21.08 -10.67
C THR A 252 2.26 -21.35 -9.51
N GLY A 253 2.51 -22.59 -9.20
CA GLY A 253 3.41 -22.93 -8.12
C GLY A 253 3.88 -24.38 -8.20
N TYR A 254 4.96 -24.62 -7.48
CA TYR A 254 5.58 -25.91 -7.32
C TYR A 254 6.09 -26.05 -5.89
N PHE A 255 5.86 -27.20 -5.29
CA PHE A 255 6.35 -27.54 -3.97
C PHE A 255 6.84 -28.97 -3.94
N ASN A 256 7.98 -29.20 -3.28
CA ASN A 256 8.59 -30.51 -3.10
C ASN A 256 8.43 -30.96 -1.65
N GLU A 257 7.74 -32.08 -1.44
CA GLU A 257 7.45 -32.65 -0.14
C GLU A 257 8.61 -33.51 0.37
N LYS A 258 8.92 -33.45 1.65
CA LYS A 258 9.89 -34.34 2.29
C LYS A 258 9.33 -35.76 2.43
N SER A 259 10.12 -36.78 2.19
CA SER A 259 9.70 -38.18 2.31
C SER A 259 9.17 -38.50 3.72
N SER A 260 9.81 -37.98 4.77
CA SER A 260 9.35 -38.17 6.16
C SER A 260 7.95 -37.64 6.40
N TYR A 261 7.63 -36.46 5.84
CA TYR A 261 6.30 -35.86 5.96
C TYR A 261 5.26 -36.64 5.14
N MET A 262 5.65 -37.08 3.94
CA MET A 262 4.79 -37.90 3.10
C MET A 262 4.40 -39.21 3.80
N ASP A 263 5.37 -39.89 4.44
CA ASP A 263 5.13 -41.15 5.15
C ASP A 263 4.19 -40.91 6.38
N GLU A 264 4.40 -39.84 7.12
CA GLU A 264 3.61 -39.50 8.30
C GLU A 264 2.15 -39.15 7.95
N GLU A 265 1.95 -38.33 6.92
CA GLU A 265 0.63 -37.84 6.49
C GLU A 265 -0.02 -38.75 5.42
N GLY A 266 0.67 -39.78 4.98
CA GLY A 266 0.18 -40.72 3.97
C GLY A 266 -0.02 -40.06 2.59
N LEU A 267 0.83 -39.09 2.24
CA LEU A 267 0.80 -38.43 0.95
C LEU A 267 1.37 -39.35 -0.15
N LYS A 268 0.78 -39.23 -1.34
CA LYS A 268 1.21 -40.08 -2.48
C LYS A 268 2.18 -39.34 -3.39
N ASN A 269 1.98 -38.05 -3.57
CA ASN A 269 2.78 -37.24 -4.47
C ASN A 269 3.89 -36.52 -3.68
N SER A 270 5.12 -36.61 -4.21
CA SER A 270 6.27 -35.86 -3.67
C SER A 270 6.33 -34.43 -4.20
N GLU A 271 5.55 -34.13 -5.19
CA GLU A 271 5.52 -32.83 -5.86
C GLU A 271 4.08 -32.37 -6.00
N ASP A 272 3.84 -31.15 -5.55
CA ASP A 272 2.55 -30.47 -5.69
C ASP A 272 2.70 -29.28 -6.62
N TYR A 273 1.91 -29.26 -7.68
CA TYR A 273 1.92 -28.17 -8.66
C TYR A 273 0.54 -27.90 -9.24
N GLY A 274 0.39 -26.70 -9.75
CA GLY A 274 -0.88 -26.28 -10.34
C GLY A 274 -0.76 -24.92 -11.02
N ALA A 275 -1.85 -24.54 -11.64
CA ALA A 275 -2.01 -23.24 -12.28
C ALA A 275 -3.47 -22.76 -12.19
N ASP A 276 -3.64 -21.51 -11.82
CA ASP A 276 -4.92 -20.79 -11.83
C ASP A 276 -4.80 -19.62 -12.80
N LEU A 277 -5.77 -19.48 -13.71
CA LEU A 277 -5.93 -18.34 -14.60
C LEU A 277 -7.27 -17.71 -14.32
N GLU A 278 -7.27 -16.43 -14.00
CA GLU A 278 -8.49 -15.64 -13.87
C GLU A 278 -8.41 -14.46 -14.83
N TYR A 279 -9.41 -14.33 -15.69
CA TYR A 279 -9.52 -13.20 -16.61
C TYR A 279 -10.91 -12.61 -16.57
N THR A 280 -10.96 -11.30 -16.36
CA THR A 280 -12.18 -10.52 -16.41
C THR A 280 -12.01 -9.37 -17.39
N ARG A 281 -13.02 -9.11 -18.20
CA ARG A 281 -13.08 -7.91 -19.03
C ARG A 281 -14.52 -7.49 -19.28
N ARG A 282 -14.81 -6.21 -19.13
CA ARG A 282 -16.05 -5.56 -19.56
C ARG A 282 -15.82 -4.83 -20.88
N ASN A 283 -16.88 -4.61 -21.63
CA ASN A 283 -16.86 -3.85 -22.89
C ASN A 283 -15.84 -4.42 -23.90
N LEU A 284 -15.82 -5.76 -24.06
CA LEU A 284 -14.89 -6.43 -24.96
C LEU A 284 -15.19 -6.11 -26.43
N PHE A 285 -16.47 -6.13 -26.82
CA PHE A 285 -16.96 -5.87 -28.17
C PHE A 285 -18.02 -4.74 -28.21
N ALA A 286 -18.65 -4.43 -27.07
CA ALA A 286 -19.66 -3.38 -26.98
C ALA A 286 -18.98 -2.00 -27.02
N THR A 287 -19.25 -1.26 -28.08
CA THR A 287 -18.67 0.09 -28.29
C THR A 287 -19.69 1.22 -28.10
N LYS A 288 -20.96 0.88 -27.90
CA LYS A 288 -22.05 1.85 -27.72
C LYS A 288 -22.45 1.92 -26.26
N ASN A 289 -22.80 3.10 -25.77
CA ASN A 289 -23.20 3.33 -24.38
C ASN A 289 -24.45 2.53 -23.94
N GLU A 290 -25.27 2.08 -24.87
CA GLU A 290 -26.49 1.28 -24.62
C GLU A 290 -26.25 -0.24 -24.61
N HIS A 291 -25.02 -0.66 -24.99
CA HIS A 291 -24.65 -2.07 -25.07
C HIS A 291 -23.58 -2.36 -24.04
N GLN A 292 -23.69 -3.49 -23.37
CA GLN A 292 -22.72 -3.99 -22.40
C GLN A 292 -22.39 -5.43 -22.72
N ASP A 293 -21.14 -5.78 -22.70
CA ASP A 293 -20.71 -7.17 -22.73
C ASP A 293 -19.58 -7.42 -21.74
N GLY A 294 -19.37 -8.67 -21.43
CA GLY A 294 -18.28 -9.04 -20.54
C GLY A 294 -17.93 -10.50 -20.63
N ILE A 295 -16.67 -10.78 -20.38
CA ILE A 295 -16.13 -12.11 -20.28
C ILE A 295 -15.52 -12.35 -18.89
N TYR A 296 -15.77 -13.51 -18.32
CA TYR A 296 -15.13 -14.04 -17.14
C TYR A 296 -14.63 -15.44 -17.40
N VAL A 297 -13.35 -15.66 -17.19
CA VAL A 297 -12.71 -16.98 -17.31
C VAL A 297 -11.99 -17.27 -16.01
N LEU A 298 -12.29 -18.42 -15.40
CA LEU A 298 -11.52 -18.99 -14.30
C LEU A 298 -11.13 -20.40 -14.75
N ALA A 299 -9.87 -20.63 -15.04
CA ALA A 299 -9.34 -21.94 -15.37
C ALA A 299 -8.38 -22.40 -14.28
N ARG A 300 -8.60 -23.58 -13.71
CA ARG A 300 -7.82 -24.14 -12.63
C ARG A 300 -7.33 -25.54 -12.98
N TYR A 301 -6.07 -25.78 -12.68
CA TYR A 301 -5.44 -27.08 -12.77
C TYR A 301 -4.58 -27.35 -11.55
N LEU A 302 -4.64 -28.54 -11.01
CA LEU A 302 -3.78 -29.02 -9.95
C LEU A 302 -3.54 -30.53 -10.08
N ASN A 303 -2.36 -30.99 -9.70
CA ASN A 303 -2.07 -32.41 -9.66
C ASN A 303 -2.55 -33.08 -8.36
N ASP A 304 -2.63 -32.31 -7.26
CA ASP A 304 -3.14 -32.75 -5.96
C ASP A 304 -3.77 -31.61 -5.19
N VAL A 305 -4.70 -31.91 -4.29
CA VAL A 305 -5.37 -30.91 -3.42
C VAL A 305 -4.38 -30.17 -2.51
N GLN A 306 -3.22 -30.79 -2.24
CA GLN A 306 -2.15 -30.18 -1.44
C GLN A 306 -1.64 -28.88 -2.05
N TYR A 307 -1.64 -28.73 -3.38
CA TYR A 307 -1.31 -27.47 -4.03
C TYR A 307 -2.10 -26.28 -3.48
N ASN A 308 -3.40 -26.43 -3.24
CA ASN A 308 -4.23 -25.39 -2.67
C ASN A 308 -3.91 -25.12 -1.18
N ASN A 309 -3.44 -26.15 -0.44
CA ASN A 309 -3.12 -26.03 0.98
C ASN A 309 -1.74 -25.38 1.23
N LEU A 310 -0.93 -25.27 0.19
CA LEU A 310 0.39 -24.64 0.24
C LEU A 310 0.34 -23.14 -0.06
N ASP A 311 -0.80 -22.63 -0.52
CA ASP A 311 -1.00 -21.21 -0.71
C ASP A 311 -1.05 -20.47 0.63
N ASP A 312 -0.25 -19.42 0.78
CA ASP A 312 -0.17 -18.61 1.99
C ASP A 312 -1.45 -17.83 2.31
N SER A 313 -2.31 -17.63 1.33
CA SER A 313 -3.58 -16.93 1.51
C SER A 313 -4.63 -17.73 2.29
N SER A 314 -4.41 -19.03 2.51
CA SER A 314 -5.39 -19.92 3.15
C SER A 314 -4.87 -20.38 4.52
N TYR A 315 -5.39 -19.76 5.59
CA TYR A 315 -5.20 -20.27 6.96
C TYR A 315 -6.03 -21.51 7.29
N SER A 316 -6.95 -21.89 6.41
CA SER A 316 -7.79 -23.08 6.56
C SER A 316 -7.40 -24.12 5.52
N ILE A 317 -7.32 -25.38 5.96
CA ILE A 317 -7.17 -26.52 5.07
C ILE A 317 -8.36 -26.50 4.11
N ASN A 318 -8.08 -26.44 2.80
CA ASN A 318 -9.14 -26.53 1.81
C ASN A 318 -9.68 -27.96 1.80
N THR A 319 -10.92 -28.08 2.24
CA THR A 319 -11.68 -29.35 2.30
C THR A 319 -12.67 -29.48 1.15
N ASP A 320 -12.69 -28.53 0.22
CA ASP A 320 -13.56 -28.58 -0.91
C ASP A 320 -13.26 -29.82 -1.77
N LYS A 321 -14.27 -30.64 -1.98
CA LYS A 321 -14.14 -31.86 -2.76
C LYS A 321 -14.05 -31.61 -4.26
N LYS A 322 -14.25 -30.39 -4.70
CA LYS A 322 -14.23 -30.02 -6.13
C LYS A 322 -13.56 -28.67 -6.34
N VAL A 323 -12.70 -28.62 -7.34
CA VAL A 323 -12.13 -27.36 -7.86
C VAL A 323 -12.86 -26.99 -9.14
N GLU A 324 -13.39 -25.78 -9.19
CA GLU A 324 -14.25 -25.30 -10.26
C GLU A 324 -13.45 -24.43 -11.24
N SER A 325 -13.59 -24.69 -12.53
CA SER A 325 -13.27 -23.78 -13.63
C SER A 325 -14.55 -23.26 -14.25
N LYS A 326 -14.57 -21.97 -14.64
CA LYS A 326 -15.74 -21.28 -15.16
C LYS A 326 -15.41 -20.52 -16.44
N PHE A 327 -16.34 -20.51 -17.34
CA PHE A 327 -16.37 -19.61 -18.49
C PHE A 327 -17.73 -18.93 -18.54
N ASN A 328 -17.75 -17.60 -18.57
CA ASN A 328 -18.98 -16.82 -18.75
C ASN A 328 -18.71 -15.73 -19.79
N TYR A 329 -19.62 -15.60 -20.75
CA TYR A 329 -19.69 -14.46 -21.64
C TYR A 329 -21.12 -13.99 -21.71
N PHE A 330 -21.34 -12.69 -21.64
CA PHE A 330 -22.66 -12.09 -21.83
C PHE A 330 -22.58 -10.87 -22.75
N TYR A 331 -23.68 -10.66 -23.45
CA TYR A 331 -23.96 -9.47 -24.25
C TYR A 331 -25.35 -8.96 -23.90
N ASN A 332 -25.45 -7.71 -23.49
CA ASN A 332 -26.66 -7.07 -23.01
C ASN A 332 -26.90 -5.76 -23.75
N THR A 333 -28.15 -5.59 -24.18
CA THR A 333 -28.65 -4.37 -24.84
C THR A 333 -29.93 -3.91 -24.13
N SER A 334 -30.52 -2.80 -24.58
CA SER A 334 -31.83 -2.37 -24.11
C SER A 334 -32.96 -3.40 -24.39
N ASP A 335 -32.83 -4.23 -25.41
CA ASP A 335 -33.87 -5.13 -25.90
C ASP A 335 -33.60 -6.60 -25.62
N TYR A 336 -32.30 -7.01 -25.56
CA TYR A 336 -31.94 -8.43 -25.52
C TYR A 336 -30.77 -8.66 -24.56
N TYR A 337 -30.80 -9.81 -23.93
CA TYR A 337 -29.68 -10.41 -23.24
C TYR A 337 -29.32 -11.73 -23.89
N ALA A 338 -28.01 -11.95 -24.12
CA ALA A 338 -27.48 -13.23 -24.55
C ALA A 338 -26.31 -13.60 -23.63
N GLY A 339 -26.31 -14.81 -23.08
CA GLY A 339 -25.25 -15.31 -22.22
C GLY A 339 -24.88 -16.74 -22.56
N THR A 340 -23.59 -17.08 -22.38
CA THR A 340 -23.13 -18.46 -22.43
C THR A 340 -22.26 -18.74 -21.20
N TYR A 341 -22.48 -19.93 -20.62
CA TYR A 341 -21.88 -20.37 -19.36
C TYR A 341 -21.40 -21.78 -19.50
N ALA A 342 -20.24 -22.07 -18.96
CA ALA A 342 -19.72 -23.42 -18.84
C ALA A 342 -18.95 -23.57 -17.52
N ARG A 343 -19.01 -24.76 -16.93
CA ARG A 343 -18.27 -25.11 -15.73
C ARG A 343 -17.63 -26.47 -15.87
N TYR A 344 -16.39 -26.55 -15.43
CA TYR A 344 -15.65 -27.78 -15.36
C TYR A 344 -15.17 -28.01 -13.95
N TYR A 345 -15.38 -29.20 -13.41
CA TYR A 345 -15.01 -29.58 -12.05
C TYR A 345 -13.93 -30.64 -12.05
N ILE A 346 -12.91 -30.45 -11.20
CA ILE A 346 -11.91 -31.46 -10.86
C ILE A 346 -12.29 -31.99 -9.47
N ASP A 347 -12.51 -33.30 -9.35
CA ASP A 347 -12.77 -33.95 -8.06
C ASP A 347 -11.44 -34.11 -7.31
N THR A 348 -11.33 -33.47 -6.15
CA THR A 348 -10.14 -33.50 -5.28
C THR A 348 -10.25 -34.55 -4.18
N SER A 349 -11.30 -35.36 -4.17
CA SER A 349 -11.45 -36.47 -3.24
C SER A 349 -10.36 -37.50 -3.46
N ARG A 350 -9.90 -38.13 -2.40
CA ARG A 350 -8.87 -39.18 -2.46
C ARG A 350 -9.48 -40.55 -2.27
N ASN A 351 -8.97 -41.51 -3.02
CA ASN A 351 -9.30 -42.92 -2.82
C ASN A 351 -8.80 -43.34 -1.42
N ALA A 352 -9.64 -44.01 -0.64
CA ALA A 352 -9.33 -44.43 0.71
C ALA A 352 -8.13 -45.38 0.79
N THR A 353 -7.91 -46.19 -0.24
CA THR A 353 -6.86 -47.23 -0.32
C THR A 353 -5.58 -46.71 -0.96
N THR A 354 -5.68 -46.10 -2.15
CA THR A 354 -4.48 -45.70 -2.93
C THR A 354 -3.99 -44.30 -2.53
N LYS A 355 -4.81 -43.52 -1.84
CA LYS A 355 -4.55 -42.11 -1.46
C LYS A 355 -4.38 -41.16 -2.66
N GLU A 356 -4.53 -41.63 -3.86
CA GLU A 356 -4.54 -40.84 -5.09
C GLU A 356 -5.88 -40.11 -5.24
N MET A 357 -5.88 -38.98 -5.96
CA MET A 357 -7.14 -38.33 -6.34
C MET A 357 -8.00 -39.28 -7.19
N VAL A 358 -9.30 -39.25 -6.98
CA VAL A 358 -10.24 -40.06 -7.75
C VAL A 358 -10.26 -39.61 -9.21
N SER A 359 -10.62 -40.55 -10.10
CA SER A 359 -10.81 -40.21 -11.51
C SER A 359 -11.96 -39.21 -11.70
N ASN A 360 -11.76 -38.22 -12.55
CA ASN A 360 -12.76 -37.21 -12.87
C ASN A 360 -13.91 -37.72 -13.77
N ASN A 361 -13.85 -39.01 -14.17
CA ASN A 361 -14.82 -39.60 -15.12
C ASN A 361 -16.26 -39.66 -14.61
N GLU A 362 -16.41 -39.68 -13.27
CA GLU A 362 -17.75 -39.72 -12.63
C GLU A 362 -18.24 -38.33 -12.20
N THR A 363 -17.45 -37.29 -12.47
CA THR A 363 -17.81 -35.91 -12.09
C THR A 363 -18.67 -35.30 -13.18
N LEU A 364 -19.89 -34.92 -12.82
CA LEU A 364 -20.80 -34.24 -13.72
C LEU A 364 -20.21 -32.84 -14.09
N GLN A 365 -20.08 -32.64 -15.40
CA GLN A 365 -19.62 -31.36 -15.96
C GLN A 365 -20.81 -30.58 -16.51
N GLU A 366 -20.82 -29.26 -16.35
CA GLU A 366 -21.80 -28.39 -16.95
C GLU A 366 -21.29 -27.94 -18.33
N LEU A 367 -21.82 -28.54 -19.39
CA LEU A 367 -21.52 -28.15 -20.77
C LEU A 367 -22.05 -26.72 -21.02
N PRO A 368 -21.56 -26.04 -22.10
CA PRO A 368 -22.02 -24.71 -22.40
C PRO A 368 -23.54 -24.60 -22.43
N GLN A 369 -24.06 -23.75 -21.56
CA GLN A 369 -25.45 -23.34 -21.52
C GLN A 369 -25.58 -22.02 -22.27
N VAL A 370 -26.60 -21.89 -23.11
CA VAL A 370 -26.93 -20.64 -23.80
C VAL A 370 -28.21 -20.10 -23.23
N HIS A 371 -28.17 -18.86 -22.80
CA HIS A 371 -29.33 -18.13 -22.28
C HIS A 371 -29.61 -16.95 -23.20
N LEU A 372 -30.81 -16.96 -23.80
CA LEU A 372 -31.32 -15.86 -24.63
C LEU A 372 -32.57 -15.32 -23.98
N HIS A 373 -32.66 -14.02 -23.82
CA HIS A 373 -33.77 -13.33 -23.19
C HIS A 373 -34.10 -12.06 -23.97
N SER A 374 -35.37 -11.84 -24.28
CA SER A 374 -35.87 -10.56 -24.78
C SER A 374 -36.51 -9.81 -23.64
N TYR A 375 -36.11 -8.56 -23.45
CA TYR A 375 -36.81 -7.70 -22.50
C TYR A 375 -38.21 -7.38 -22.97
N ASN A 376 -39.06 -6.97 -22.04
CA ASN A 376 -40.44 -6.66 -22.30
C ASN A 376 -40.57 -5.62 -23.41
N LYS A 377 -41.33 -5.97 -24.46
CA LYS A 377 -41.74 -5.05 -25.53
C LYS A 377 -43.23 -4.85 -25.48
N GLU A 378 -43.66 -3.61 -25.43
CA GLU A 378 -45.06 -3.26 -25.64
C GLU A 378 -45.42 -3.45 -27.13
N LEU A 379 -46.29 -4.38 -27.41
CA LEU A 379 -46.78 -4.60 -28.74
C LEU A 379 -48.04 -3.76 -29.04
N LEU A 380 -48.80 -3.49 -27.99
CA LEU A 380 -49.99 -2.61 -27.95
C LEU A 380 -50.05 -2.06 -26.53
N ASP A 381 -50.75 -0.95 -26.30
CA ASP A 381 -50.88 -0.29 -24.99
C ASP A 381 -51.24 -1.23 -23.80
N THR A 382 -51.66 -2.44 -24.07
CA THR A 382 -52.08 -3.44 -23.07
C THR A 382 -51.43 -4.81 -23.22
N LEU A 383 -50.58 -5.04 -24.24
CA LEU A 383 -49.97 -6.34 -24.50
C LEU A 383 -48.46 -6.29 -24.45
N VAL A 384 -47.87 -6.99 -23.47
CA VAL A 384 -46.41 -7.14 -23.29
C VAL A 384 -46.01 -8.54 -23.75
N ILE A 385 -44.97 -8.63 -24.60
CA ILE A 385 -44.37 -9.91 -25.00
C ILE A 385 -43.05 -10.08 -24.28
N LEU A 386 -42.90 -11.23 -23.63
CA LEU A 386 -41.67 -11.73 -23.02
C LEU A 386 -41.37 -13.10 -23.59
N TRP A 387 -40.15 -13.35 -24.05
CA TRP A 387 -39.70 -14.71 -24.33
C TRP A 387 -38.30 -14.99 -23.74
N MET A 388 -38.11 -16.22 -23.33
CA MET A 388 -36.88 -16.72 -22.75
C MET A 388 -36.60 -18.10 -23.34
N LEU A 389 -35.37 -18.32 -23.77
CA LEU A 389 -34.82 -19.62 -24.13
C LEU A 389 -33.67 -19.94 -23.24
N ASN A 390 -33.73 -21.10 -22.59
CA ASN A 390 -32.64 -21.64 -21.75
C ASN A 390 -32.39 -23.07 -22.23
N THR A 391 -31.15 -23.34 -22.71
CA THR A 391 -30.75 -24.67 -23.24
C THR A 391 -29.52 -25.15 -22.50
#